data_f9734d2659a83ac14aa930c72e925f28
#
_entry.id   f9734d2659a83ac14aa930c72e925f28
#
_cell.length_a   1.000
_cell.length_b   1.000
_cell.length_c   1.000
_cell.angle_alpha   90.00
_cell.angle_beta   90.00
_cell.angle_gamma   90.00
#
_symmetry.space_group_name_H-M   'P 1'
#
loop_
_entity.id
_entity.type
_entity.pdbx_description
1 polymer ?
#
loop_
_entity_poly.entity_id
_entity_poly.type
_entity_poly.pdbx_seq_one_letter_code
_entity_poly.pdbx_strand_id
1 'polypeptide(L)' 'MAADEDRTKVTILTGTYRIKGYIHLFPNSRVTDYMNESKDFIAVTSAEVWEVEGRQVLTTPFINVSRDHIQIITPEQ' A
#
# COMPACT_ATOMS: atom_id res chain seq x y z
N MET A 1 20.16 5.17 -5.05
CA MET A 1 19.97 3.78 -4.61
C MET A 1 18.89 3.12 -5.42
N ALA A 2 19.15 1.93 -5.91
CA ALA A 2 18.17 1.25 -6.74
C ALA A 2 16.88 0.94 -6.00
N ALA A 3 16.96 0.74 -4.69
CA ALA A 3 15.77 0.39 -3.90
C ALA A 3 14.72 1.49 -3.94
N ASP A 4 15.14 2.74 -4.02
CA ASP A 4 14.18 3.85 -4.06
C ASP A 4 13.45 3.93 -5.39
N GLU A 5 14.08 3.46 -6.45
CA GLU A 5 13.49 3.51 -7.77
C GLU A 5 12.33 2.53 -7.95
N ASP A 6 12.31 1.49 -7.13
CA ASP A 6 11.26 0.48 -7.21
C ASP A 6 10.09 0.78 -6.30
N ARG A 7 10.17 1.84 -5.52
CA ARG A 7 9.11 2.20 -4.59
C ARG A 7 8.03 2.98 -5.32
N THR A 8 6.80 2.56 -5.11
CA THR A 8 5.65 3.22 -5.70
C THR A 8 4.72 3.65 -4.59
N LYS A 9 4.40 4.94 -4.55
CA LYS A 9 3.48 5.44 -3.54
C LYS A 9 2.06 5.07 -3.93
N VAL A 10 1.32 4.53 -2.97
CA VAL A 10 -0.05 4.08 -3.22
C VAL A 10 -0.98 4.56 -2.12
N THR A 11 -2.26 4.64 -2.47
CA THR A 11 -3.34 4.78 -1.51
C THR A 11 -4.16 3.50 -1.55
N ILE A 12 -4.40 2.94 -0.37
CA ILE A 12 -5.13 1.70 -0.20
C ILE A 12 -6.38 2.00 0.63
N LEU A 13 -7.51 1.54 0.15
CA LEU A 13 -8.78 1.67 0.89
C LEU A 13 -9.30 0.29 1.25
N THR A 14 -9.57 0.13 2.53
CA THR A 14 -10.30 -1.03 3.03
C THR A 14 -11.68 -0.57 3.50
N GLY A 15 -12.48 -1.47 4.00
CA GLY A 15 -13.78 -1.06 4.55
C GLY A 15 -13.68 -0.13 5.75
N THR A 16 -12.54 -0.14 6.45
CA THR A 16 -12.36 0.59 7.71
C THR A 16 -11.30 1.66 7.62
N TYR A 17 -10.26 1.45 6.81
CA TYR A 17 -9.06 2.28 6.84
C TYR A 17 -8.68 2.81 5.48
N ARG A 18 -8.02 3.97 5.50
CA ARG A 18 -7.29 4.51 4.37
C ARG A 18 -5.81 4.47 4.72
N ILE A 19 -5.02 3.85 3.86
CA ILE A 19 -3.60 3.64 4.12
C ILE A 19 -2.81 4.26 2.98
N LYS A 20 -1.83 5.08 3.32
CA LYS A 20 -0.92 5.67 2.35
C LYS A 20 0.47 5.19 2.66
N GLY A 21 1.21 4.82 1.62
CA GLY A 21 2.56 4.35 1.81
C GLY A 21 3.14 3.88 0.50
N TYR A 22 4.18 3.06 0.60
CA TYR A 22 4.93 2.63 -0.57
C TYR A 22 4.94 1.12 -0.65
N ILE A 23 4.77 0.61 -1.87
CA ILE A 23 5.01 -0.80 -2.18
C ILE A 23 6.18 -0.88 -3.14
N HIS A 24 6.77 -2.06 -3.25
CA HIS A 24 7.88 -2.29 -4.17
C HIS A 24 7.35 -2.98 -5.41
N LEU A 25 7.47 -2.30 -6.55
CA LEU A 25 7.12 -2.87 -7.85
C LEU A 25 8.38 -3.08 -8.65
N PHE A 26 8.42 -4.20 -9.39
CA PHE A 26 9.49 -4.38 -10.36
C PHE A 26 9.33 -3.37 -11.49
N PRO A 27 10.42 -2.97 -12.14
CA PRO A 27 10.32 -2.07 -13.28
C PRO A 27 9.34 -2.64 -14.32
N ASN A 28 8.51 -1.76 -14.87
CA ASN A 28 7.51 -2.11 -15.88
C ASN A 28 6.34 -2.94 -15.35
N SER A 29 6.28 -3.16 -14.04
CA SER A 29 5.12 -3.81 -13.43
C SER A 29 4.07 -2.78 -13.06
N ARG A 30 2.81 -3.19 -13.11
CA ARG A 30 1.71 -2.36 -12.71
C ARG A 30 1.19 -2.80 -11.35
N VAL A 31 0.47 -1.89 -10.69
CA VAL A 31 -0.14 -2.21 -9.40
C VAL A 31 -1.06 -3.42 -9.53
N THR A 32 -1.80 -3.50 -10.63
CA THR A 32 -2.70 -4.65 -10.86
C THR A 32 -1.93 -5.96 -10.89
N ASP A 33 -0.78 -5.98 -11.56
CA ASP A 33 0.04 -7.19 -11.62
C ASP A 33 0.54 -7.58 -10.24
N TYR A 34 0.97 -6.57 -9.48
CA TYR A 34 1.43 -6.80 -8.11
C TYR A 34 0.33 -7.45 -7.27
N MET A 35 -0.89 -6.91 -7.36
CA MET A 35 -2.00 -7.44 -6.58
C MET A 35 -2.37 -8.85 -6.97
N ASN A 36 -2.33 -9.15 -8.26
CA ASN A 36 -2.67 -10.50 -8.73
C ASN A 36 -1.69 -11.55 -8.26
N GLU A 37 -0.43 -11.15 -8.04
CA GLU A 37 0.62 -12.08 -7.63
C GLU A 37 0.86 -12.06 -6.13
N SER A 38 0.21 -11.18 -5.40
CA SER A 38 0.43 -11.03 -3.98
C SER A 38 -0.14 -12.20 -3.19
N LYS A 39 0.49 -12.49 -2.07
CA LYS A 39 0.02 -13.51 -1.15
C LYS A 39 -0.96 -12.88 -0.17
N ASP A 40 -1.05 -13.44 1.02
CA ASP A 40 -2.09 -13.04 1.97
C ASP A 40 -1.91 -11.61 2.48
N PHE A 41 -0.67 -11.14 2.55
CA PHE A 41 -0.37 -9.83 3.08
C PHE A 41 0.50 -9.05 2.11
N ILE A 42 0.30 -7.75 2.11
CA ILE A 42 1.05 -6.82 1.29
C ILE A 42 1.88 -5.96 2.22
N ALA A 43 3.19 -5.90 1.96
CA ALA A 43 4.11 -5.10 2.74
C ALA A 43 4.06 -3.66 2.26
N VAL A 44 3.80 -2.73 3.17
CA VAL A 44 3.76 -1.31 2.88
C VAL A 44 4.76 -0.62 3.78
N THR A 45 5.64 0.19 3.20
CA THR A 45 6.66 0.92 3.95
C THR A 45 6.28 2.39 4.06
N SER A 46 6.82 3.05 5.07
CA SER A 46 6.55 4.47 5.34
C SER A 46 5.04 4.72 5.32
N ALA A 47 4.31 3.93 6.10
CA ALA A 47 2.86 3.88 6.01
C ALA A 47 2.20 4.84 6.98
N GLU A 48 1.11 5.44 6.52
CA GLU A 48 0.19 6.23 7.35
C GLU A 48 -1.17 5.58 7.27
N VAL A 49 -1.77 5.31 8.42
CA VAL A 49 -3.07 4.65 8.50
C VAL A 49 -4.07 5.62 9.08
N TRP A 50 -5.19 5.77 8.39
CA TRP A 50 -6.28 6.68 8.76
C TRP A 50 -7.58 5.91 8.80
N GLU A 51 -8.45 6.28 9.73
CA GLU A 51 -9.82 5.80 9.65
C GLU A 51 -10.51 6.48 8.46
N VAL A 52 -11.51 5.81 7.93
CA VAL A 52 -12.27 6.35 6.79
C VAL A 52 -12.81 7.73 7.12
N GLU A 53 -13.17 7.96 8.38
CA GLU A 53 -13.72 9.25 8.81
C GLU A 53 -12.68 10.35 8.93
N GLY A 54 -11.40 10.04 8.76
CA GLY A 54 -10.37 11.06 8.70
C GLY A 54 -9.41 11.11 9.88
N ARG A 55 -9.65 10.32 10.92
CA ARG A 55 -8.77 10.31 12.09
C ARG A 55 -7.56 9.45 11.84
N GLN A 56 -6.38 9.99 12.12
CA GLN A 56 -5.14 9.24 11.95
C GLN A 56 -4.98 8.22 13.06
N VAL A 57 -4.69 6.97 12.68
CA VAL A 57 -4.53 5.87 13.62
C VAL A 57 -3.07 5.71 14.01
N LEU A 58 -2.19 5.65 13.01
CA LEU A 58 -0.76 5.50 13.28
C LEU A 58 0.06 5.82 12.05
N THR A 59 1.36 6.02 12.25
CA THR A 59 2.35 6.00 11.20
C THR A 59 3.39 4.97 11.59
N THR A 60 3.95 4.29 10.60
CA THR A 60 4.91 3.24 10.88
C THR A 60 5.83 3.05 9.68
N PRO A 61 7.12 2.70 9.92
CA PRO A 61 8.02 2.43 8.80
C PRO A 61 7.61 1.21 7.99
N PHE A 62 6.87 0.28 8.59
CA PHE A 62 6.53 -0.96 7.93
C PHE A 62 5.24 -1.52 8.50
N ILE A 63 4.36 -2.00 7.61
CA ILE A 63 3.11 -2.63 8.01
C ILE A 63 2.75 -3.68 6.97
N ASN A 64 2.11 -4.74 7.42
CA ASN A 64 1.49 -5.73 6.54
C ASN A 64 0.00 -5.47 6.49
N VAL A 65 -0.55 -5.41 5.29
CA VAL A 65 -1.97 -5.16 5.07
C VAL A 65 -2.58 -6.41 4.46
N SER A 66 -3.69 -6.86 5.02
CA SER A 66 -4.37 -8.05 4.51
C SER A 66 -4.88 -7.79 3.11
N ARG A 67 -4.44 -8.60 2.16
CA ARG A 67 -4.84 -8.45 0.77
C ARG A 67 -6.36 -8.57 0.60
N ASP A 68 -6.96 -9.49 1.34
CA ASP A 68 -8.39 -9.76 1.17
C ASP A 68 -9.28 -8.63 1.65
N HIS A 69 -8.73 -7.71 2.44
CA HIS A 69 -9.50 -6.57 2.93
C HIS A 69 -9.28 -5.30 2.12
N ILE A 70 -8.43 -5.37 1.10
CA ILE A 70 -8.20 -4.22 0.23
C ILE A 70 -9.29 -4.17 -0.81
N GLN A 71 -10.06 -3.09 -0.79
CA GLN A 71 -11.10 -2.88 -1.77
C GLN A 71 -10.58 -2.09 -2.98
N ILE A 72 -9.73 -1.12 -2.71
CA ILE A 72 -9.18 -0.24 -3.75
C ILE A 72 -7.72 0.00 -3.44
N ILE A 73 -6.88 -0.09 -4.46
CA ILE A 73 -5.49 0.32 -4.37
C ILE A 73 -5.17 1.11 -5.63
N THR A 74 -4.56 2.27 -5.46
CA THR A 74 -4.24 3.12 -6.58
C THR A 74 -2.88 3.78 -6.38
N PRO A 75 -2.07 3.87 -7.43
CA PRO A 75 -0.83 4.62 -7.33
C PRO A 75 -1.13 6.10 -7.22
N GLU A 76 -0.33 6.79 -6.43
CA GLU A 76 -0.41 8.25 -6.33
C GLU A 76 0.57 8.86 -7.32
N GLN A 77 0.16 9.98 -7.83
CA GLN A 77 0.99 10.70 -8.79
C GLN A 77 1.54 11.98 -8.20
#